data_60c279677153afee7ab931852b1585de
#
_entry.id   60c279677153afee7ab931852b1585de
#
_cell.length_a   1.000
_cell.length_b   1.000
_cell.length_c   1.000
_cell.angle_alpha   90.00
_cell.angle_beta   90.00
_cell.angle_gamma   90.00
#
_symmetry.space_group_name_H-M   'P 1'
#
loop_
_entity.id
_entity.type
_entity.pdbx_description
1 polymer ?
#
loop_
_entity_poly.entity_id
_entity_poly.type
_entity_poly.pdbx_seq_one_letter_code
_entity_poly.pdbx_strand_id
1 'polypeptide(L)'
;MTDALPIDDALPALCAAIRSHGRAVLVAPPGAGKTTRVPLALMDQVAGRILMLEPRRLAARAAAERLAHSLGEAVGGRVGYRMRGESVQGSRIEVVTEGILTRMIQTDPALEGVGCVIFDEFHERSLNADLGLALVWEARGALREDLAVLVMSATLDAGPVAAMLDDAPVVTSEGRAFPVETRWLDRPLPAGGRLADDAARLIARAHDETRETGGTILAFLPGEGEIRRVTAALSGTGCEVLPLYGALPAAAQRAALALPGAVRRIVLATAIAETSLTIPGVRVVVDAGRARRARFDPGSGMSRLVTERVSRAE
;
A
#
# COMPACT_ATOMS: atom_id res chain seq x y z
N MET A 1 2.44 15.57 -19.97
CA MET A 1 2.46 14.20 -20.51
C MET A 1 2.65 13.28 -19.32
N THR A 2 1.66 12.48 -18.97
CA THR A 2 1.79 11.48 -17.90
C THR A 2 2.65 10.34 -18.45
N ASP A 3 3.79 10.04 -17.77
CA ASP A 3 4.64 8.92 -18.16
C ASP A 3 3.81 7.63 -18.25
N ALA A 4 4.02 6.85 -19.33
CA ALA A 4 3.37 5.56 -19.52
C ALA A 4 3.82 4.60 -18.40
N LEU A 5 2.84 4.00 -17.74
CA LEU A 5 3.08 3.01 -16.69
C LEU A 5 2.83 1.59 -17.24
N PRO A 6 3.50 0.56 -16.71
CA PRO A 6 3.34 -0.80 -17.21
C PRO A 6 1.89 -1.31 -17.23
N ILE A 7 1.05 -0.81 -16.32
CA ILE A 7 -0.37 -1.19 -16.24
C ILE A 7 -1.18 -0.68 -17.43
N ASP A 8 -0.75 0.39 -18.10
CA ASP A 8 -1.52 1.05 -19.15
C ASP A 8 -1.82 0.09 -20.31
N ASP A 9 -0.91 -0.84 -20.62
CA ASP A 9 -1.10 -1.86 -21.67
C ASP A 9 -2.17 -2.91 -21.28
N ALA A 10 -2.39 -3.15 -20.00
CA ALA A 10 -3.37 -4.11 -19.52
C ALA A 10 -4.78 -3.51 -19.31
N LEU A 11 -4.90 -2.18 -19.26
CA LEU A 11 -6.18 -1.51 -19.00
C LEU A 11 -7.28 -1.84 -20.03
N PRO A 12 -7.01 -1.92 -21.35
CA PRO A 12 -8.07 -2.26 -22.32
C PRO A 12 -8.67 -3.66 -22.07
N ALA A 13 -7.83 -4.65 -21.78
CA ALA A 13 -8.27 -6.01 -21.46
C ALA A 13 -9.04 -6.06 -20.15
N LEU A 14 -8.58 -5.32 -19.13
CA LEU A 14 -9.26 -5.21 -17.84
C LEU A 14 -10.65 -4.57 -17.98
N CYS A 15 -10.74 -3.46 -18.70
CA CYS A 15 -12.03 -2.79 -18.97
C CYS A 15 -13.00 -3.71 -19.74
N ALA A 16 -12.49 -4.48 -20.71
CA ALA A 16 -13.30 -5.46 -21.44
C ALA A 16 -13.80 -6.57 -20.52
N ALA A 17 -12.96 -7.11 -19.62
CA ALA A 17 -13.34 -8.13 -18.66
C ALA A 17 -14.43 -7.63 -17.71
N ILE A 18 -14.29 -6.44 -17.16
CA ILE A 18 -15.30 -5.84 -16.28
C ILE A 18 -16.63 -5.61 -17.01
N ARG A 19 -16.62 -5.09 -18.23
CA ARG A 19 -17.85 -4.89 -19.02
C ARG A 19 -18.58 -6.20 -19.36
N SER A 20 -17.82 -7.26 -19.70
CA SER A 20 -18.42 -8.51 -20.17
C SER A 20 -18.82 -9.46 -19.06
N HIS A 21 -18.10 -9.45 -17.93
CA HIS A 21 -18.27 -10.43 -16.86
C HIS A 21 -18.66 -9.80 -15.52
N GLY A 22 -18.55 -8.48 -15.36
CA GLY A 22 -18.76 -7.79 -14.07
C GLY A 22 -17.75 -8.19 -13.01
N ARG A 23 -16.67 -8.91 -13.38
CA ARG A 23 -15.64 -9.36 -12.44
C ARG A 23 -14.32 -9.59 -13.13
N ALA A 24 -13.21 -9.38 -12.42
CA ALA A 24 -11.87 -9.70 -12.91
C ALA A 24 -10.87 -9.82 -11.74
N VAL A 25 -9.77 -10.52 -12.00
CA VAL A 25 -8.57 -10.49 -11.15
C VAL A 25 -7.44 -9.86 -11.95
N LEU A 26 -6.81 -8.82 -11.41
CA LEU A 26 -5.66 -8.16 -11.99
C LEU A 26 -4.39 -8.53 -11.24
N VAL A 27 -3.43 -9.09 -11.97
CA VAL A 27 -2.09 -9.37 -11.44
C VAL A 27 -1.11 -8.38 -12.05
N ALA A 28 -0.47 -7.60 -11.21
CA ALA A 28 0.57 -6.67 -11.65
C ALA A 28 1.56 -6.38 -10.51
N PRO A 29 2.87 -6.36 -10.80
CA PRO A 29 3.87 -6.16 -9.75
C PRO A 29 3.74 -4.79 -9.07
N PRO A 30 4.38 -4.62 -7.89
CA PRO A 30 4.45 -3.33 -7.24
C PRO A 30 5.03 -2.25 -8.19
N GLY A 31 4.51 -1.03 -8.11
CA GLY A 31 4.96 0.06 -8.96
C GLY A 31 4.43 0.05 -10.40
N ALA A 32 3.66 -0.96 -10.83
CA ALA A 32 3.06 -0.99 -12.16
C ALA A 32 2.00 0.12 -12.38
N GLY A 33 1.46 0.72 -11.33
CA GLY A 33 0.46 1.79 -11.41
C GLY A 33 -0.98 1.34 -11.16
N LYS A 34 -1.21 0.13 -10.62
CA LYS A 34 -2.54 -0.43 -10.31
C LYS A 34 -3.44 0.58 -9.61
N THR A 35 -3.04 0.98 -8.42
CA THR A 35 -3.80 1.85 -7.50
C THR A 35 -4.17 3.19 -8.11
N THR A 36 -3.34 3.71 -9.03
CA THR A 36 -3.49 5.08 -9.57
C THR A 36 -4.12 5.15 -10.94
N ARG A 37 -4.05 4.09 -11.74
CA ARG A 37 -4.59 4.06 -13.12
C ARG A 37 -5.91 3.31 -13.22
N VAL A 38 -6.01 2.17 -12.54
CA VAL A 38 -7.16 1.27 -12.68
C VAL A 38 -8.49 1.93 -12.27
N PRO A 39 -8.61 2.60 -11.10
CA PRO A 39 -9.87 3.25 -10.74
C PRO A 39 -10.29 4.34 -11.74
N LEU A 40 -9.31 5.07 -12.29
CA LEU A 40 -9.57 6.10 -13.30
C LEU A 40 -10.06 5.50 -14.62
N ALA A 41 -9.46 4.41 -15.08
CA ALA A 41 -9.86 3.71 -16.30
C ALA A 41 -11.27 3.10 -16.18
N LEU A 42 -11.66 2.65 -14.98
CA LEU A 42 -12.97 2.09 -14.73
C LEU A 42 -14.05 3.13 -14.46
N MET A 43 -13.69 4.37 -14.16
CA MET A 43 -14.64 5.42 -13.79
C MET A 43 -15.71 5.67 -14.86
N ASP A 44 -15.34 5.55 -16.13
CA ASP A 44 -16.26 5.72 -17.27
C ASP A 44 -16.88 4.39 -17.76
N GLN A 45 -16.48 3.26 -17.15
CA GLN A 45 -16.94 1.93 -17.54
C GLN A 45 -18.07 1.40 -16.65
N VAL A 46 -18.22 1.96 -15.44
CA VAL A 46 -19.22 1.51 -14.48
C VAL A 46 -20.15 2.65 -14.09
N ALA A 47 -21.42 2.31 -13.88
CA ALA A 47 -22.39 3.25 -13.34
C ALA A 47 -22.17 3.44 -11.83
N GLY A 48 -22.37 4.66 -11.33
CA GLY A 48 -22.25 4.94 -9.91
C GLY A 48 -20.81 5.15 -9.43
N ARG A 49 -20.57 4.94 -8.14
CA ARG A 49 -19.28 5.13 -7.50
C ARG A 49 -18.43 3.85 -7.55
N ILE A 50 -17.13 4.06 -7.53
CA ILE A 50 -16.14 3.01 -7.30
C ILE A 50 -15.69 3.08 -5.85
N LEU A 51 -15.81 1.99 -5.11
CA LEU A 51 -15.18 1.82 -3.81
C LEU A 51 -13.86 1.08 -4.01
N MET A 52 -12.75 1.67 -3.59
CA MET A 52 -11.44 1.01 -3.62
C MET A 52 -10.95 0.76 -2.20
N LEU A 53 -10.74 -0.50 -1.86
CA LEU A 53 -10.20 -0.90 -0.57
C LEU A 53 -8.70 -0.79 -0.57
N GLU A 54 -8.20 -0.13 0.46
CA GLU A 54 -6.79 -0.06 0.81
C GLU A 54 -6.59 -0.57 2.24
N PRO A 55 -5.63 -1.46 2.51
CA PRO A 55 -5.48 -2.06 3.83
C PRO A 55 -5.02 -1.04 4.88
N ARG A 56 -4.33 0.03 4.47
CA ARG A 56 -3.66 0.97 5.38
C ARG A 56 -4.17 2.39 5.22
N ARG A 57 -4.42 3.06 6.35
CA ARG A 57 -4.92 4.44 6.38
C ARG A 57 -4.05 5.43 5.60
N LEU A 58 -2.73 5.30 5.73
CA LEU A 58 -1.79 6.17 5.02
C LEU A 58 -1.85 5.94 3.51
N ALA A 59 -1.91 4.68 3.08
CA ALA A 59 -2.05 4.31 1.67
C ALA A 59 -3.38 4.80 1.09
N ALA A 60 -4.48 4.62 1.81
CA ALA A 60 -5.80 5.08 1.39
C ALA A 60 -5.82 6.59 1.13
N ARG A 61 -5.26 7.39 2.05
CA ARG A 61 -5.15 8.84 1.85
C ARG A 61 -4.24 9.19 0.67
N ALA A 62 -3.05 8.59 0.59
CA ALA A 62 -2.09 8.85 -0.48
C ALA A 62 -2.64 8.45 -1.85
N ALA A 63 -3.36 7.33 -1.94
CA ALA A 63 -4.05 6.89 -3.15
C ALA A 63 -5.12 7.90 -3.59
N ALA A 64 -5.98 8.35 -2.65
CA ALA A 64 -7.00 9.34 -2.96
C ALA A 64 -6.39 10.68 -3.40
N GLU A 65 -5.36 11.18 -2.71
CA GLU A 65 -4.65 12.41 -3.09
C GLU A 65 -4.02 12.28 -4.50
N ARG A 66 -3.42 11.14 -4.82
CA ARG A 66 -2.81 10.90 -6.13
C ARG A 66 -3.84 10.76 -7.26
N LEU A 67 -4.94 10.04 -7.01
CA LEU A 67 -6.05 9.93 -7.97
C LEU A 67 -6.67 11.30 -8.25
N ALA A 68 -6.95 12.10 -7.22
CA ALA A 68 -7.48 13.46 -7.38
C ALA A 68 -6.51 14.35 -8.18
N HIS A 69 -5.20 14.32 -7.83
CA HIS A 69 -4.17 15.07 -8.55
C HIS A 69 -4.11 14.67 -10.04
N SER A 70 -4.24 13.37 -10.37
CA SER A 70 -4.27 12.90 -11.76
C SER A 70 -5.45 13.43 -12.55
N LEU A 71 -6.54 13.80 -11.88
CA LEU A 71 -7.71 14.45 -12.45
C LEU A 71 -7.63 15.98 -12.46
N GLY A 72 -6.52 16.54 -11.94
CA GLY A 72 -6.37 18.01 -11.79
C GLY A 72 -7.22 18.59 -10.66
N GLU A 73 -7.63 17.79 -9.69
CA GLU A 73 -8.54 18.17 -8.61
C GLU A 73 -7.91 18.01 -7.24
N ALA A 74 -8.50 18.63 -6.23
CA ALA A 74 -8.27 18.30 -4.83
C ALA A 74 -9.18 17.13 -4.40
N VAL A 75 -8.80 16.44 -3.33
CA VAL A 75 -9.67 15.44 -2.68
C VAL A 75 -10.95 16.13 -2.18
N GLY A 76 -12.11 15.48 -2.41
CA GLY A 76 -13.44 16.05 -2.12
C GLY A 76 -14.24 16.41 -3.37
N GLY A 77 -13.61 16.37 -4.56
CA GLY A 77 -14.28 16.47 -5.85
C GLY A 77 -14.80 15.11 -6.32
N ARG A 78 -14.24 14.59 -7.42
CA ARG A 78 -14.59 13.24 -7.90
C ARG A 78 -13.99 12.13 -7.02
N VAL A 79 -12.88 12.38 -6.38
CA VAL A 79 -12.18 11.42 -5.52
C VAL A 79 -12.27 11.82 -4.06
N GLY A 80 -12.60 10.86 -3.22
CA GLY A 80 -12.62 10.99 -1.78
C GLY A 80 -12.00 9.80 -1.07
N TYR A 81 -12.00 9.82 0.25
CA TYR A 81 -11.60 8.68 1.07
C TYR A 81 -12.41 8.60 2.36
N ARG A 82 -12.52 7.39 2.92
CA ARG A 82 -13.15 7.17 4.21
C ARG A 82 -12.38 6.16 5.04
N MET A 83 -12.00 6.57 6.23
CA MET A 83 -11.35 5.73 7.21
C MET A 83 -11.83 6.07 8.61
N ARG A 84 -11.53 5.25 9.60
CA ARG A 84 -11.99 5.47 10.97
C ARG A 84 -11.57 6.85 11.48
N GLY A 85 -12.56 7.69 11.82
CA GLY A 85 -12.35 9.04 12.36
C GLY A 85 -11.99 10.10 11.33
N GLU A 86 -11.96 9.77 10.04
CA GLU A 86 -11.64 10.73 8.98
C GLU A 86 -12.35 10.38 7.69
N SER A 87 -13.01 11.34 7.07
CA SER A 87 -13.76 11.15 5.82
C SER A 87 -13.79 12.42 5.00
N VAL A 88 -13.51 12.28 3.72
CA VAL A 88 -13.72 13.30 2.69
C VAL A 88 -14.47 12.64 1.55
N GLN A 89 -15.70 13.05 1.30
CA GLN A 89 -16.56 12.40 0.32
C GLN A 89 -16.08 12.66 -1.12
N GLY A 90 -16.08 11.63 -1.97
CA GLY A 90 -15.86 11.73 -3.41
C GLY A 90 -17.14 11.35 -4.18
N SER A 91 -17.38 12.01 -5.31
CA SER A 91 -18.58 11.75 -6.09
C SER A 91 -18.48 10.53 -7.01
N ARG A 92 -17.26 10.08 -7.39
CA ARG A 92 -17.03 8.96 -8.31
C ARG A 92 -16.15 7.86 -7.75
N ILE A 93 -15.10 8.18 -7.03
CA ILE A 93 -14.18 7.22 -6.43
C ILE A 93 -14.08 7.52 -4.93
N GLU A 94 -14.24 6.51 -4.12
CA GLU A 94 -14.05 6.59 -2.67
C GLU A 94 -13.06 5.51 -2.23
N VAL A 95 -11.89 5.94 -1.74
CA VAL A 95 -10.88 5.02 -1.20
C VAL A 95 -11.21 4.75 0.26
N VAL A 96 -11.43 3.48 0.61
CA VAL A 96 -11.88 3.09 1.94
C VAL A 96 -10.93 2.10 2.58
N THR A 97 -10.80 2.15 3.91
CA THR A 97 -10.12 1.08 4.62
C THR A 97 -11.07 -0.11 4.85
N GLU A 98 -10.51 -1.31 4.94
CA GLU A 98 -11.24 -2.58 5.00
C GLU A 98 -12.42 -2.59 6.00
N GLY A 99 -12.19 -2.14 7.25
CA GLY A 99 -13.25 -2.09 8.27
C GLY A 99 -14.38 -1.09 7.97
N ILE A 100 -14.15 -0.14 7.05
CA ILE A 100 -15.19 0.77 6.58
C ILE A 100 -16.12 0.05 5.62
N LEU A 101 -15.61 -0.75 4.68
CA LEU A 101 -16.43 -1.52 3.75
C LEU A 101 -17.37 -2.47 4.51
N THR A 102 -16.84 -3.23 5.47
CA THR A 102 -17.66 -4.14 6.30
C THR A 102 -18.80 -3.38 6.98
N ARG A 103 -18.53 -2.21 7.52
CA ARG A 103 -19.59 -1.38 8.14
C ARG A 103 -20.59 -0.84 7.12
N MET A 104 -20.14 -0.46 5.92
CA MET A 104 -21.05 -0.02 4.84
C MET A 104 -22.01 -1.13 4.45
N ILE A 105 -21.53 -2.35 4.24
CA ILE A 105 -22.37 -3.51 3.89
C ILE A 105 -23.35 -3.86 5.03
N GLN A 106 -22.93 -3.76 6.28
CA GLN A 106 -23.84 -3.97 7.43
C GLN A 106 -24.97 -2.94 7.49
N THR A 107 -24.74 -1.72 7.03
CA THR A 107 -25.75 -0.64 7.04
C THR A 107 -26.60 -0.66 5.77
N ASP A 108 -25.98 -0.96 4.64
CA ASP A 108 -26.58 -1.03 3.30
C ASP A 108 -26.02 -2.25 2.57
N PRO A 109 -26.70 -3.42 2.70
CA PRO A 109 -26.24 -4.65 2.05
C PRO A 109 -26.22 -4.59 0.52
N ALA A 110 -27.05 -3.73 -0.08
CA ALA A 110 -27.11 -3.54 -1.52
C ALA A 110 -26.01 -2.61 -2.04
N LEU A 111 -25.29 -1.88 -1.18
CA LEU A 111 -24.32 -0.86 -1.56
C LEU A 111 -24.90 0.10 -2.62
N GLU A 112 -26.04 0.72 -2.31
CA GLU A 112 -26.75 1.59 -3.26
C GLU A 112 -25.83 2.71 -3.81
N GLY A 113 -25.93 2.93 -5.13
CA GLY A 113 -25.10 3.92 -5.82
C GLY A 113 -23.62 3.53 -6.02
N VAL A 114 -23.22 2.32 -5.60
CA VAL A 114 -21.91 1.74 -5.90
C VAL A 114 -22.02 0.86 -7.15
N GLY A 115 -21.14 1.08 -8.12
CA GLY A 115 -21.09 0.30 -9.36
C GLY A 115 -19.92 -0.68 -9.43
N CYS A 116 -18.85 -0.43 -8.64
CA CYS A 116 -17.70 -1.32 -8.58
C CYS A 116 -17.04 -1.29 -7.21
N VAL A 117 -16.59 -2.47 -6.76
CA VAL A 117 -15.72 -2.61 -5.58
C VAL A 117 -14.38 -3.17 -6.03
N ILE A 118 -13.31 -2.44 -5.73
CA ILE A 118 -11.92 -2.82 -6.02
C ILE A 118 -11.25 -3.21 -4.71
N PHE A 119 -10.67 -4.40 -4.65
CA PHE A 119 -9.84 -4.88 -3.55
C PHE A 119 -8.38 -4.72 -3.95
N ASP A 120 -7.70 -3.67 -3.48
CA ASP A 120 -6.27 -3.48 -3.76
C ASP A 120 -5.41 -4.21 -2.72
N GLU A 121 -4.19 -4.55 -3.13
CA GLU A 121 -3.19 -5.28 -2.34
C GLU A 121 -3.74 -6.58 -1.68
N PHE A 122 -4.64 -7.27 -2.36
CA PHE A 122 -5.33 -8.45 -1.81
C PHE A 122 -4.38 -9.58 -1.41
N HIS A 123 -3.18 -9.62 -1.96
CA HIS A 123 -2.13 -10.58 -1.59
C HIS A 123 -1.60 -10.39 -0.16
N GLU A 124 -1.81 -9.22 0.48
CA GLU A 124 -1.46 -9.04 1.90
C GLU A 124 -2.31 -9.93 2.83
N ARG A 125 -3.44 -10.43 2.36
CA ARG A 125 -4.35 -11.35 3.06
C ARG A 125 -4.67 -10.90 4.49
N SER A 126 -5.72 -10.17 4.65
CA SER A 126 -6.28 -9.83 5.95
C SER A 126 -7.65 -10.45 6.14
N LEU A 127 -8.00 -10.78 7.38
CA LEU A 127 -9.34 -11.26 7.73
C LEU A 127 -10.44 -10.28 7.25
N ASN A 128 -10.18 -8.97 7.33
CA ASN A 128 -11.16 -7.96 6.94
C ASN A 128 -11.31 -7.85 5.42
N ALA A 129 -10.22 -8.00 4.65
CA ALA A 129 -10.27 -8.02 3.19
C ALA A 129 -11.00 -9.28 2.70
N ASP A 130 -10.67 -10.45 3.24
CA ASP A 130 -11.31 -11.72 2.89
C ASP A 130 -12.80 -11.70 3.24
N LEU A 131 -13.17 -11.23 4.44
CA LEU A 131 -14.57 -11.06 4.84
C LEU A 131 -15.29 -10.04 3.95
N GLY A 132 -14.64 -8.91 3.66
CA GLY A 132 -15.21 -7.88 2.79
C GLY A 132 -15.50 -8.42 1.39
N LEU A 133 -14.58 -9.21 0.81
CA LEU A 133 -14.79 -9.84 -0.48
C LEU A 133 -15.94 -10.84 -0.46
N ALA A 134 -16.02 -11.69 0.57
CA ALA A 134 -17.10 -12.66 0.73
C ALA A 134 -18.47 -11.97 0.81
N LEU A 135 -18.59 -10.91 1.62
CA LEU A 135 -19.83 -10.14 1.76
C LEU A 135 -20.23 -9.40 0.48
N VAL A 136 -19.27 -8.79 -0.23
CA VAL A 136 -19.53 -8.14 -1.51
C VAL A 136 -19.96 -9.18 -2.56
N TRP A 137 -19.33 -10.35 -2.56
CA TRP A 137 -19.66 -11.42 -3.49
C TRP A 137 -21.07 -11.99 -3.23
N GLU A 138 -21.45 -12.18 -1.97
CA GLU A 138 -22.80 -12.56 -1.57
C GLU A 138 -23.82 -11.49 -1.97
N ALA A 139 -23.57 -10.22 -1.67
CA ALA A 139 -24.44 -9.11 -2.06
C ALA A 139 -24.61 -9.02 -3.58
N ARG A 140 -23.54 -9.24 -4.33
CA ARG A 140 -23.60 -9.32 -5.79
C ARG A 140 -24.54 -10.44 -6.27
N GLY A 141 -24.38 -11.63 -5.74
CA GLY A 141 -25.20 -12.79 -6.15
C GLY A 141 -26.68 -12.70 -5.75
N ALA A 142 -26.96 -12.10 -4.58
CA ALA A 142 -28.31 -12.08 -4.01
C ALA A 142 -29.11 -10.80 -4.34
N LEU A 143 -28.43 -9.64 -4.48
CA LEU A 143 -29.08 -8.32 -4.51
C LEU A 143 -28.67 -7.46 -5.71
N ARG A 144 -27.44 -7.61 -6.22
CA ARG A 144 -26.82 -6.65 -7.14
C ARG A 144 -25.97 -7.35 -8.20
N GLU A 145 -26.59 -8.10 -9.12
CA GLU A 145 -25.88 -8.77 -10.22
C GLU A 145 -25.05 -7.80 -11.08
N ASP A 146 -25.44 -6.53 -11.10
CA ASP A 146 -24.76 -5.43 -11.81
C ASP A 146 -23.49 -4.93 -11.11
N LEU A 147 -23.29 -5.24 -9.81
CA LEU A 147 -22.13 -4.78 -9.05
C LEU A 147 -20.85 -5.42 -9.57
N ALA A 148 -19.95 -4.61 -10.10
CA ALA A 148 -18.67 -5.09 -10.56
C ALA A 148 -17.71 -5.34 -9.38
N VAL A 149 -16.91 -6.42 -9.48
CA VAL A 149 -15.89 -6.80 -8.47
C VAL A 149 -14.54 -6.98 -9.14
N LEU A 150 -13.54 -6.24 -8.66
CA LEU A 150 -12.18 -6.35 -9.10
C LEU A 150 -11.25 -6.66 -7.93
N VAL A 151 -10.44 -7.70 -8.06
CA VAL A 151 -9.36 -8.00 -7.11
C VAL A 151 -8.02 -7.70 -7.76
N MET A 152 -7.18 -6.90 -7.10
CA MET A 152 -5.84 -6.57 -7.55
C MET A 152 -4.79 -7.19 -6.64
N SER A 153 -3.79 -7.82 -7.22
CA SER A 153 -2.73 -8.56 -6.51
C SER A 153 -1.36 -8.26 -7.12
N ALA A 154 -0.32 -8.29 -6.29
CA ALA A 154 1.06 -8.22 -6.75
C ALA A 154 1.68 -9.60 -7.05
N THR A 155 1.02 -10.68 -6.64
CA THR A 155 1.52 -12.05 -6.82
C THR A 155 0.81 -12.78 -7.96
N LEU A 156 1.51 -13.71 -8.60
CA LEU A 156 0.99 -14.49 -9.74
C LEU A 156 -0.04 -15.56 -9.34
N ASP A 157 -0.24 -15.84 -8.05
CA ASP A 157 -1.19 -16.85 -7.58
C ASP A 157 -2.63 -16.30 -7.54
N ALA A 158 -3.15 -16.00 -8.73
CA ALA A 158 -4.51 -15.49 -8.91
C ALA A 158 -5.57 -16.60 -9.05
N GLY A 159 -5.14 -17.84 -9.34
CA GLY A 159 -6.05 -18.96 -9.63
C GLY A 159 -7.11 -19.21 -8.58
N PRO A 160 -6.76 -19.37 -7.29
CA PRO A 160 -7.75 -19.61 -6.24
C PRO A 160 -8.76 -18.47 -6.09
N VAL A 161 -8.33 -17.21 -6.26
CA VAL A 161 -9.22 -16.05 -6.19
C VAL A 161 -10.14 -15.99 -7.40
N ALA A 162 -9.62 -16.26 -8.60
CA ALA A 162 -10.42 -16.31 -9.82
C ALA A 162 -11.50 -17.40 -9.74
N ALA A 163 -11.14 -18.60 -9.28
CA ALA A 163 -12.09 -19.71 -9.08
C ALA A 163 -13.18 -19.36 -8.06
N MET A 164 -12.83 -18.68 -6.96
CA MET A 164 -13.82 -18.23 -5.96
C MET A 164 -14.80 -17.18 -6.53
N LEU A 165 -14.40 -16.45 -7.56
CA LEU A 165 -15.21 -15.46 -8.25
C LEU A 165 -15.83 -16.04 -9.56
N ASP A 166 -16.27 -17.31 -9.55
CA ASP A 166 -16.86 -18.04 -10.68
C ASP A 166 -15.98 -17.95 -11.94
N ASP A 167 -14.72 -18.34 -11.82
CA ASP A 167 -13.72 -18.34 -12.88
C ASP A 167 -13.55 -16.95 -13.53
N ALA A 168 -13.40 -15.93 -12.69
CA ALA A 168 -13.19 -14.56 -13.14
C ALA A 168 -11.99 -14.45 -14.10
N PRO A 169 -12.09 -13.65 -15.18
CA PRO A 169 -10.97 -13.39 -16.06
C PRO A 169 -9.76 -12.87 -15.30
N VAL A 170 -8.57 -13.47 -15.54
CA VAL A 170 -7.31 -13.01 -14.99
C VAL A 170 -6.60 -12.16 -16.04
N VAL A 171 -6.33 -10.91 -15.71
CA VAL A 171 -5.56 -9.97 -16.53
C VAL A 171 -4.20 -9.78 -15.88
N THR A 172 -3.14 -9.90 -16.64
CA THR A 172 -1.77 -9.77 -16.13
C THR A 172 -1.05 -8.61 -16.81
N SER A 173 -0.36 -7.80 -15.99
CA SER A 173 0.61 -6.81 -16.45
C SER A 173 1.99 -7.27 -16.02
N GLU A 174 2.91 -7.42 -16.97
CA GLU A 174 4.25 -7.95 -16.67
C GLU A 174 5.11 -6.99 -15.85
N GLY A 175 4.84 -5.68 -15.93
CA GLY A 175 5.59 -4.66 -15.22
C GLY A 175 7.07 -4.60 -15.65
N ARG A 176 7.87 -3.86 -14.86
CA ARG A 176 9.33 -3.82 -15.02
C ARG A 176 9.99 -4.27 -13.73
N ALA A 177 10.78 -5.33 -13.81
CA ALA A 177 11.66 -5.73 -12.72
C ALA A 177 13.02 -5.06 -12.90
N PHE A 178 13.54 -4.51 -11.81
CA PHE A 178 14.90 -3.98 -11.78
C PHE A 178 15.77 -4.93 -10.98
N PRO A 179 17.04 -5.15 -11.37
CA PRO A 179 17.95 -6.00 -10.61
C PRO A 179 18.19 -5.39 -9.22
N VAL A 180 18.08 -6.21 -8.19
CA VAL A 180 18.35 -5.85 -6.80
C VAL A 180 19.53 -6.66 -6.31
N GLU A 181 20.60 -5.96 -5.89
CA GLU A 181 21.74 -6.57 -5.22
C GLU A 181 21.46 -6.64 -3.72
N THR A 182 21.41 -7.85 -3.17
CA THR A 182 21.22 -8.06 -1.73
C THR A 182 22.59 -8.23 -1.06
N ARG A 183 22.88 -7.37 -0.08
CA ARG A 183 24.09 -7.42 0.73
C ARG A 183 23.75 -7.75 2.18
N TRP A 184 24.41 -8.77 2.72
CA TRP A 184 24.25 -9.19 4.09
C TRP A 184 25.40 -8.68 4.95
N LEU A 185 25.14 -8.53 6.25
CA LEU A 185 26.21 -8.36 7.22
C LEU A 185 27.00 -9.68 7.33
N ASP A 186 28.34 -9.58 7.46
CA ASP A 186 29.21 -10.74 7.63
C ASP A 186 28.86 -11.59 8.87
N ARG A 187 28.31 -10.94 9.88
CA ARG A 187 27.84 -11.58 11.12
C ARG A 187 26.47 -11.05 11.53
N PRO A 188 25.59 -11.92 12.06
CA PRO A 188 24.33 -11.48 12.63
C PRO A 188 24.55 -10.49 13.78
N LEU A 189 23.63 -9.54 13.94
CA LEU A 189 23.64 -8.64 15.08
C LEU A 189 23.46 -9.41 16.40
N PRO A 190 24.17 -9.06 17.48
CA PRO A 190 24.05 -9.71 18.78
C PRO A 190 22.62 -9.65 19.31
N ALA A 191 22.21 -10.73 20.01
CA ALA A 191 20.89 -10.81 20.66
C ALA A 191 20.83 -9.86 21.85
N GLY A 192 20.71 -8.72 21.92
CA GLY A 192 20.79 -7.74 23.02
C GLY A 192 21.63 -6.51 22.68
N GLY A 193 22.10 -6.45 21.41
CA GLY A 193 22.80 -5.30 20.88
C GLY A 193 21.91 -4.05 20.78
N ARG A 194 22.54 -2.89 20.63
CA ARG A 194 21.84 -1.62 20.44
C ARG A 194 21.39 -1.49 18.98
N LEU A 195 20.28 -2.13 18.65
CA LEU A 195 19.72 -2.19 17.28
C LEU A 195 19.72 -0.83 16.56
N ALA A 196 19.40 0.25 17.27
CA ALA A 196 19.39 1.58 16.69
C ALA A 196 20.79 2.06 16.28
N ASP A 197 21.83 1.78 17.10
CA ASP A 197 23.20 2.17 16.81
C ASP A 197 23.75 1.35 15.62
N ASP A 198 23.42 0.05 15.58
CA ASP A 198 23.82 -0.83 14.48
C ASP A 198 23.14 -0.43 13.17
N ALA A 199 21.84 -0.13 13.22
CA ALA A 199 21.10 0.38 12.07
C ALA A 199 21.65 1.72 11.57
N ALA A 200 21.95 2.65 12.48
CA ALA A 200 22.54 3.93 12.10
C ALA A 200 23.90 3.76 11.39
N ARG A 201 24.78 2.87 11.90
CA ARG A 201 26.05 2.56 11.24
C ARG A 201 25.85 1.95 9.86
N LEU A 202 24.89 1.02 9.72
CA LEU A 202 24.60 0.39 8.44
C LEU A 202 24.03 1.40 7.42
N ILE A 203 23.17 2.30 7.86
CA ILE A 203 22.61 3.38 7.02
C ILE A 203 23.73 4.34 6.59
N ALA A 204 24.61 4.75 7.51
CA ALA A 204 25.74 5.61 7.20
C ALA A 204 26.68 4.95 6.19
N ARG A 205 27.02 3.67 6.39
CA ARG A 205 27.80 2.89 5.44
C ARG A 205 27.11 2.81 4.07
N ALA A 206 25.82 2.50 4.02
CA ALA A 206 25.06 2.47 2.76
C ALA A 206 25.05 3.85 2.08
N HIS A 207 24.94 4.94 2.86
CA HIS A 207 25.07 6.30 2.34
C HIS A 207 26.41 6.53 1.68
N ASP A 208 27.51 6.17 2.33
CA ASP A 208 28.87 6.38 1.82
C ASP A 208 29.14 5.53 0.57
N GLU A 209 28.79 4.25 0.59
CA GLU A 209 28.99 3.31 -0.53
C GLU A 209 28.18 3.68 -1.78
N THR A 210 27.04 4.36 -1.61
CA THR A 210 26.14 4.73 -2.72
C THR A 210 26.07 6.23 -2.96
N ARG A 211 27.08 6.98 -2.53
CA ARG A 211 27.12 8.44 -2.65
C ARG A 211 27.02 8.91 -4.11
N GLU A 212 27.70 8.23 -5.03
CA GLU A 212 27.72 8.56 -6.45
C GLU A 212 26.41 8.16 -7.17
N THR A 213 25.81 7.03 -6.80
CA THR A 213 24.54 6.57 -7.40
C THR A 213 23.34 7.37 -6.95
N GLY A 214 23.46 8.10 -5.85
CA GLY A 214 22.41 8.96 -5.32
C GLY A 214 21.15 8.21 -4.89
N GLY A 215 20.02 8.91 -4.94
CA GLY A 215 18.70 8.37 -4.60
C GLY A 215 18.38 8.36 -3.10
N THR A 216 17.13 8.09 -2.78
CA THR A 216 16.65 7.98 -1.40
C THR A 216 17.07 6.65 -0.78
N ILE A 217 17.50 6.69 0.48
CA ILE A 217 17.69 5.50 1.31
C ILE A 217 16.41 5.29 2.12
N LEU A 218 15.78 4.12 2.01
CA LEU A 218 14.67 3.70 2.85
C LEU A 218 15.18 2.72 3.90
N ALA A 219 14.99 3.02 5.17
CA ALA A 219 15.42 2.14 6.25
C ALA A 219 14.23 1.65 7.08
N PHE A 220 14.10 0.33 7.21
CA PHE A 220 13.05 -0.30 8.02
C PHE A 220 13.53 -0.51 9.46
N LEU A 221 12.75 0.02 10.41
CA LEU A 221 13.00 -0.03 11.84
C LEU A 221 11.75 -0.49 12.59
N PRO A 222 11.88 -1.19 13.74
CA PRO A 222 10.73 -1.77 14.40
C PRO A 222 9.73 -0.77 14.99
N GLY A 223 10.17 0.45 15.32
CA GLY A 223 9.27 1.41 15.92
C GLY A 223 9.84 2.82 16.09
N GLU A 224 8.97 3.70 16.59
CA GLU A 224 9.27 5.12 16.78
C GLU A 224 10.50 5.37 17.65
N GLY A 225 10.70 4.59 18.73
CA GLY A 225 11.84 4.73 19.62
C GLY A 225 13.18 4.51 18.93
N GLU A 226 13.24 3.51 18.04
CA GLU A 226 14.41 3.22 17.21
C GLU A 226 14.59 4.32 16.16
N ILE A 227 13.52 4.74 15.50
CA ILE A 227 13.54 5.83 14.51
C ILE A 227 14.11 7.11 15.12
N ARG A 228 13.66 7.52 16.30
CA ARG A 228 14.20 8.73 16.97
C ARG A 228 15.70 8.62 17.28
N ARG A 229 16.16 7.46 17.78
CA ARG A 229 17.59 7.24 18.08
C ARG A 229 18.45 7.27 16.82
N VAL A 230 17.99 6.60 15.76
CA VAL A 230 18.68 6.59 14.46
C VAL A 230 18.72 7.98 13.85
N THR A 231 17.61 8.74 13.92
CA THR A 231 17.56 10.13 13.45
C THR A 231 18.64 10.98 14.13
N ALA A 232 18.76 10.88 15.47
CA ALA A 232 19.77 11.61 16.23
C ALA A 232 21.22 11.20 15.82
N ALA A 233 21.43 9.90 15.60
CA ALA A 233 22.76 9.38 15.20
C ALA A 233 23.17 9.79 13.78
N LEU A 234 22.20 10.08 12.89
CA LEU A 234 22.46 10.47 11.50
C LEU A 234 22.54 12.01 11.29
N SER A 235 22.45 12.81 12.35
CA SER A 235 22.42 14.28 12.26
C SER A 235 23.65 14.92 11.57
N GLY A 236 24.79 14.20 11.49
CA GLY A 236 26.02 14.67 10.84
C GLY A 236 26.21 14.25 9.38
N THR A 237 25.26 13.53 8.78
CA THR A 237 25.43 12.96 7.42
C THR A 237 25.23 13.97 6.29
N GLY A 238 24.68 15.16 6.57
CA GLY A 238 24.30 16.12 5.55
C GLY A 238 23.05 15.71 4.73
N CYS A 239 22.38 14.63 5.11
CA CYS A 239 21.14 14.15 4.48
C CYS A 239 19.89 14.73 5.16
N GLU A 240 18.81 14.83 4.41
CA GLU A 240 17.48 15.06 4.96
C GLU A 240 16.92 13.77 5.55
N VAL A 241 16.87 13.66 6.89
CA VAL A 241 16.38 12.46 7.58
C VAL A 241 14.92 12.64 7.94
N LEU A 242 14.04 11.81 7.37
CA LEU A 242 12.59 11.91 7.51
C LEU A 242 12.02 10.64 8.17
N PRO A 243 11.32 10.77 9.29
CA PRO A 243 10.60 9.65 9.90
C PRO A 243 9.32 9.32 9.13
N LEU A 244 8.92 8.03 9.11
CA LEU A 244 7.66 7.57 8.51
C LEU A 244 7.06 6.44 9.35
N TYR A 245 6.07 6.76 10.19
CA TYR A 245 5.31 5.80 10.99
C TYR A 245 3.86 6.29 11.22
N GLY A 246 2.97 5.38 11.61
CA GLY A 246 1.52 5.64 11.61
C GLY A 246 1.04 6.75 12.54
N ALA A 247 1.73 7.01 13.66
CA ALA A 247 1.34 8.04 14.62
C ALA A 247 1.81 9.47 14.25
N LEU A 248 2.58 9.62 13.16
CA LEU A 248 3.01 10.95 12.72
C LEU A 248 1.86 11.81 12.23
N PRO A 249 1.94 13.14 12.42
CA PRO A 249 1.03 14.07 11.76
C PRO A 249 1.07 13.92 10.22
N ALA A 250 -0.09 14.10 9.58
CA ALA A 250 -0.22 13.92 8.14
C ALA A 250 0.76 14.78 7.31
N ALA A 251 1.09 15.97 7.78
CA ALA A 251 2.08 16.83 7.12
C ALA A 251 3.48 16.20 7.08
N ALA A 252 3.93 15.59 8.18
CA ALA A 252 5.21 14.90 8.26
C ALA A 252 5.22 13.64 7.39
N GLN A 253 4.12 12.89 7.37
CA GLN A 253 3.97 11.73 6.47
C GLN A 253 4.05 12.15 5.00
N ARG A 254 3.35 13.23 4.60
CA ARG A 254 3.44 13.78 3.23
C ARG A 254 4.85 14.23 2.87
N ALA A 255 5.59 14.85 3.80
CA ALA A 255 6.97 15.25 3.56
C ALA A 255 7.86 14.05 3.22
N ALA A 256 7.70 12.91 3.93
CA ALA A 256 8.43 11.68 3.64
C ALA A 256 8.07 11.05 2.28
N LEU A 257 6.84 11.25 1.81
CA LEU A 257 6.31 10.71 0.55
C LEU A 257 6.46 11.66 -0.64
N ALA A 258 6.88 12.90 -0.42
CA ALA A 258 7.06 13.89 -1.49
C ALA A 258 8.23 13.51 -2.41
N LEU A 259 8.30 14.13 -3.59
CA LEU A 259 9.47 13.99 -4.48
C LEU A 259 10.74 14.46 -3.78
N PRO A 260 11.88 13.78 -3.96
CA PRO A 260 13.14 14.20 -3.37
C PRO A 260 13.59 15.55 -3.94
N GLY A 261 14.15 16.40 -3.07
CA GLY A 261 14.79 17.64 -3.45
C GLY A 261 16.27 17.44 -3.88
N ALA A 262 17.03 18.51 -3.83
CA ALA A 262 18.46 18.47 -4.17
C ALA A 262 19.32 17.74 -3.11
N VAL A 263 18.86 17.73 -1.84
CA VAL A 263 19.55 17.05 -0.74
C VAL A 263 19.16 15.59 -0.72
N ARG A 264 20.15 14.72 -0.54
CA ARG A 264 19.88 13.28 -0.42
C ARG A 264 19.01 12.98 0.79
N ARG A 265 18.04 12.07 0.63
CA ARG A 265 17.08 11.74 1.67
C ARG A 265 17.34 10.36 2.27
N ILE A 266 17.08 10.27 3.56
CA ILE A 266 17.01 9.02 4.31
C ILE A 266 15.62 8.96 4.95
N VAL A 267 14.79 8.03 4.52
CA VAL A 267 13.46 7.80 5.11
C VAL A 267 13.56 6.65 6.10
N LEU A 268 13.29 6.93 7.36
CA LEU A 268 13.28 5.94 8.44
C LEU A 268 11.84 5.49 8.70
N ALA A 269 11.50 4.29 8.27
CA ALA A 269 10.13 3.79 8.29
C ALA A 269 9.94 2.59 9.21
N THR A 270 8.74 2.41 9.72
CA THR A 270 8.27 1.11 10.22
C THR A 270 7.71 0.29 9.05
N ALA A 271 7.23 -0.93 9.33
CA ALA A 271 6.55 -1.78 8.34
C ALA A 271 5.36 -1.10 7.59
N ILE A 272 5.01 0.14 7.95
CA ILE A 272 3.99 0.92 7.22
C ILE A 272 4.37 1.20 5.76
N ALA A 273 5.67 1.24 5.46
CA ALA A 273 6.19 1.50 4.12
C ALA A 273 6.58 0.22 3.36
N GLU A 274 6.25 -0.96 3.89
CA GLU A 274 6.61 -2.25 3.29
C GLU A 274 5.80 -2.52 2.02
N THR A 275 4.53 -2.21 2.06
CA THR A 275 3.57 -2.42 0.96
C THR A 275 2.68 -1.19 0.80
N SER A 276 1.96 -1.10 -0.31
CA SER A 276 0.94 -0.07 -0.60
C SER A 276 1.45 1.39 -0.62
N LEU A 277 2.74 1.65 -0.35
CA LEU A 277 3.33 2.99 -0.37
C LEU A 277 4.53 3.04 -1.30
N THR A 278 4.44 3.88 -2.32
CA THR A 278 5.58 4.16 -3.18
C THR A 278 6.30 5.41 -2.70
N ILE A 279 7.51 5.26 -2.18
CA ILE A 279 8.39 6.37 -1.82
C ILE A 279 9.24 6.71 -3.04
N PRO A 280 9.12 7.93 -3.59
CA PRO A 280 9.84 8.29 -4.80
C PRO A 280 11.36 8.28 -4.63
N GLY A 281 12.05 7.81 -5.67
CA GLY A 281 13.52 7.91 -5.75
C GLY A 281 14.27 6.93 -4.86
N VAL A 282 13.65 5.94 -4.24
CA VAL A 282 14.35 4.89 -3.46
C VAL A 282 15.27 4.08 -4.37
N ARG A 283 16.53 4.05 -3.99
CA ARG A 283 17.60 3.28 -4.66
C ARG A 283 18.27 2.30 -3.70
N VAL A 284 18.19 2.54 -2.41
CA VAL A 284 18.82 1.74 -1.38
C VAL A 284 17.78 1.41 -0.30
N VAL A 285 17.70 0.16 0.09
CA VAL A 285 16.88 -0.29 1.22
C VAL A 285 17.81 -0.86 2.29
N VAL A 286 17.59 -0.45 3.52
CA VAL A 286 18.28 -0.98 4.70
C VAL A 286 17.24 -1.59 5.62
N ASP A 287 17.34 -2.89 5.85
CA ASP A 287 16.39 -3.60 6.73
C ASP A 287 17.09 -4.02 8.03
N ALA A 288 16.55 -3.55 9.17
CA ALA A 288 17.03 -3.95 10.49
C ALA A 288 16.60 -5.38 10.89
N GLY A 289 15.81 -6.06 10.07
CA GLY A 289 15.35 -7.43 10.29
C GLY A 289 14.41 -7.60 11.48
N ARG A 290 13.75 -6.51 11.91
CA ARG A 290 12.85 -6.48 13.06
C ARG A 290 11.60 -5.65 12.76
N ALA A 291 10.44 -6.15 13.21
CA ALA A 291 9.17 -5.44 13.14
C ALA A 291 8.43 -5.51 14.47
N ARG A 292 7.53 -4.56 14.74
CA ARG A 292 6.60 -4.62 15.85
C ARG A 292 5.26 -5.14 15.39
N ARG A 293 4.77 -6.19 16.08
CA ARG A 293 3.48 -6.81 15.77
C ARG A 293 2.61 -6.89 17.02
N ALA A 294 1.31 -6.73 16.82
CA ALA A 294 0.34 -6.97 17.87
C ALA A 294 0.27 -8.48 18.15
N ARG A 295 0.53 -8.87 19.39
CA ARG A 295 0.37 -10.25 19.87
C ARG A 295 -0.65 -10.26 20.99
N PHE A 296 -1.62 -11.14 20.86
CA PHE A 296 -2.59 -11.39 21.91
C PHE A 296 -1.90 -12.13 23.05
N ASP A 297 -2.06 -11.61 24.27
CA ASP A 297 -1.57 -12.24 25.49
C ASP A 297 -2.76 -12.90 26.23
N PRO A 298 -2.86 -14.24 26.19
CA PRO A 298 -3.97 -14.95 26.83
C PRO A 298 -4.05 -14.71 28.35
N GLY A 299 -2.90 -14.43 28.98
CA GLY A 299 -2.84 -14.21 30.44
C GLY A 299 -3.48 -12.90 30.89
N SER A 300 -3.38 -11.86 30.06
CA SER A 300 -3.97 -10.54 30.35
C SER A 300 -5.25 -10.26 29.57
N GLY A 301 -5.60 -11.09 28.56
CA GLY A 301 -6.71 -10.84 27.67
C GLY A 301 -6.51 -9.63 26.73
N MET A 302 -5.30 -9.09 26.64
CA MET A 302 -5.00 -7.88 25.86
C MET A 302 -3.97 -8.15 24.78
N SER A 303 -4.01 -7.36 23.71
CA SER A 303 -2.96 -7.36 22.70
C SER A 303 -1.88 -6.34 23.07
N ARG A 304 -0.62 -6.75 22.95
CA ARG A 304 0.55 -5.88 23.12
C ARG A 304 1.44 -5.89 21.90
N LEU A 305 2.15 -4.80 21.65
CA LEU A 305 3.14 -4.73 20.58
C LEU A 305 4.44 -5.41 21.03
N VAL A 306 4.86 -6.43 20.30
CA VAL A 306 6.09 -7.18 20.53
C VAL A 306 7.03 -6.97 19.35
N THR A 307 8.33 -6.73 19.63
CA THR A 307 9.36 -6.67 18.60
C THR A 307 9.81 -8.08 18.27
N GLU A 308 9.65 -8.48 17.01
CA GLU A 308 9.98 -9.80 16.50
C GLU A 308 10.94 -9.72 15.31
N ARG A 309 11.55 -10.83 14.94
CA ARG A 309 12.25 -10.94 13.66
C ARG A 309 11.23 -10.92 12.52
N VAL A 310 11.58 -10.26 11.42
CA VAL A 310 10.80 -10.34 10.19
C VAL A 310 10.87 -11.74 9.60
N SER A 311 9.86 -12.13 8.83
CA SER A 311 9.86 -13.39 8.08
C SER A 311 10.79 -13.30 6.86
N ARG A 312 11.03 -14.42 6.19
CA ARG A 312 11.81 -14.44 4.94
C ARG A 312 11.10 -13.71 3.79
N ALA A 313 9.78 -13.67 3.82
CA ALA A 313 8.98 -13.00 2.79
C ALA A 313 8.99 -11.47 2.95
N GLU A 314 9.09 -10.98 4.18
CA GLU A 314 9.25 -9.56 4.49
C GLU A 314 10.67 -9.10 4.21
#